data_16dd84ccf138f5217b29c7430156c913
#
_entry.id   16dd84ccf138f5217b29c7430156c913
#
_cell.length_a   1.000
_cell.length_b   1.000
_cell.length_c   1.000
_cell.angle_alpha   90.00
_cell.angle_beta   90.00
_cell.angle_gamma   90.00
#
_symmetry.space_group_name_H-M   'P 1'
#
loop_
_entity.id
_entity.type
_entity.pdbx_description
1 polymer ?
#
loop_
_entity_poly.entity_id
_entity_poly.type
_entity_poly.pdbx_seq_one_letter_code
_entity_poly.pdbx_strand_id
1 'polypeptide(L)'
;MSEDTGGLTRRRFIETASVGLGLGLAAGRVRAASGPMGGTPKAQRLPREVWIASLSLNGLRAENPKEMTKKVLARMEEVTPFEPDIVCLPEVFPFANLTGPGPSLAESSEEPIGPFSRPFAQFAEKHKCHVVCPIHTVANGRYYNAAVFIDRHGQYVGQYQKMHPTVGEMDSGIAPGAAQPPVFKTDIGALGAQICFDIEWSDGWRKLREAGAELVFWPSAFGGGSMVNTKAWENKYCVVSSTWKGTTKICDIDGRTIAGTGQYADWVCAPVNLEKAFLHSWPFCRRFAEIQAKYARKVSIRTFHEEEWTIIESLSPDVRVADILKEFDLRTHEEHIADADVVQRRWREKMNERA
;
A
#
# COMPACT_ATOMS: atom_id res chain seq x y z
N MET A 1 54.98 28.28 2.12
CA MET A 1 53.94 28.78 3.00
C MET A 1 52.72 27.92 2.71
N SER A 2 52.49 26.88 3.52
CA SER A 2 51.39 25.91 3.41
C SER A 2 50.41 26.21 4.52
N GLU A 3 49.17 26.56 4.17
CA GLU A 3 48.06 26.72 5.12
C GLU A 3 47.41 25.36 5.36
N ASP A 4 47.43 24.97 6.61
CA ASP A 4 46.87 23.75 7.17
C ASP A 4 45.37 24.00 7.48
N THR A 5 44.46 23.36 6.74
CA THR A 5 43.02 23.40 7.03
C THR A 5 42.65 22.18 7.88
N GLY A 6 42.64 22.35 9.19
CA GLY A 6 42.26 21.34 10.17
C GLY A 6 40.81 20.92 10.07
N GLY A 7 40.52 19.73 9.54
CA GLY A 7 39.20 19.09 9.52
C GLY A 7 38.80 18.59 10.90
N LEU A 8 37.65 19.06 11.38
CA LEU A 8 37.01 18.60 12.60
C LEU A 8 36.43 17.17 12.39
N THR A 9 37.00 16.18 13.06
CA THR A 9 36.51 14.81 13.06
C THR A 9 35.38 14.61 14.08
N ARG A 10 34.39 13.78 13.73
CA ARG A 10 33.18 13.43 14.53
C ARG A 10 33.44 12.94 15.96
N ARG A 11 34.69 12.67 16.35
CA ARG A 11 35.04 12.19 17.68
C ARG A 11 35.14 13.28 18.77
N ARG A 12 35.22 14.56 18.40
CA ARG A 12 35.32 15.67 19.36
C ARG A 12 33.98 16.26 19.82
N PHE A 13 32.87 15.80 19.29
CA PHE A 13 31.54 16.33 19.67
C PHE A 13 30.93 15.62 20.89
N ILE A 14 31.49 14.51 21.34
CA ILE A 14 30.94 13.68 22.44
C ILE A 14 31.60 13.98 23.79
N GLU A 15 32.75 14.67 23.84
CA GLU A 15 33.51 14.88 25.07
C GLU A 15 33.24 16.19 25.84
N THR A 16 32.32 17.05 25.39
CA THR A 16 32.07 18.37 26.01
C THR A 16 30.75 18.50 26.75
N ALA A 17 30.05 17.40 27.05
CA ALA A 17 28.74 17.43 27.77
C ALA A 17 28.78 16.71 29.13
N SER A 18 29.87 16.81 29.89
CA SER A 18 29.93 16.20 31.23
C SER A 18 30.74 17.06 32.20
N VAL A 19 30.18 18.20 32.59
CA VAL A 19 30.62 18.87 33.85
C VAL A 19 29.46 19.58 34.49
N GLY A 20 29.04 19.12 35.66
CA GLY A 20 28.51 19.94 36.74
C GLY A 20 27.02 19.86 37.01
N LEU A 21 26.64 19.08 38.01
CA LEU A 21 25.90 19.59 39.17
C LEU A 21 25.69 18.47 40.20
N GLY A 22 26.55 18.41 41.18
CA GLY A 22 26.29 17.62 42.38
C GLY A 22 25.31 18.39 43.29
N LEU A 23 24.19 17.79 43.62
CA LEU A 23 23.36 18.17 44.76
C LEU A 23 22.86 16.88 45.41
N GLY A 24 23.15 16.79 46.71
CA GLY A 24 22.86 15.61 47.54
C GLY A 24 21.37 15.29 47.61
N LEU A 25 21.06 14.03 47.49
CA LEU A 25 19.71 13.53 47.73
C LEU A 25 19.71 12.61 48.94
N ALA A 26 18.93 13.02 49.94
CA ALA A 26 18.55 12.21 51.05
C ALA A 26 17.77 10.98 50.59
N ALA A 27 18.18 9.80 51.07
CA ALA A 27 17.54 8.53 50.74
C ALA A 27 16.16 8.43 51.41
N GLY A 28 15.13 8.82 50.69
CA GLY A 28 13.74 8.46 50.94
C GLY A 28 13.38 7.19 50.19
N ARG A 29 13.14 6.08 50.94
CA ARG A 29 12.60 4.85 50.34
C ARG A 29 11.19 5.10 49.85
N VAL A 30 11.04 5.34 48.52
CA VAL A 30 9.74 5.28 47.84
C VAL A 30 9.42 3.80 47.63
N ARG A 31 8.44 3.31 48.37
CA ARG A 31 7.86 2.00 48.16
C ARG A 31 7.09 2.05 46.83
N ALA A 32 7.63 1.41 45.80
CA ALA A 32 6.91 1.21 44.56
C ALA A 32 5.68 0.34 44.83
N ALA A 33 4.50 0.90 44.70
CA ALA A 33 3.27 0.14 44.67
C ALA A 33 3.26 -0.65 43.34
N SER A 34 3.49 -1.96 43.40
CA SER A 34 3.27 -2.88 42.30
C SER A 34 1.77 -3.13 42.13
N GLY A 35 1.04 -2.20 41.56
CA GLY A 35 -0.24 -2.47 40.94
C GLY A 35 -0.01 -3.16 39.59
N PRO A 36 -0.94 -4.01 39.10
CA PRO A 36 -0.82 -4.54 37.74
C PRO A 36 -0.73 -3.39 36.78
N MET A 37 0.37 -3.32 35.99
CA MET A 37 0.47 -2.37 34.90
C MET A 37 -0.65 -2.70 33.93
N GLY A 38 -1.72 -1.94 33.96
CA GLY A 38 -2.75 -1.97 32.95
C GLY A 38 -2.06 -1.81 31.59
N GLY A 39 -2.36 -2.74 30.68
CA GLY A 39 -1.80 -2.69 29.34
C GLY A 39 -1.93 -1.29 28.77
N THR A 40 -0.91 -0.81 28.09
CA THR A 40 -0.93 0.46 27.38
C THR A 40 -2.24 0.54 26.59
N PRO A 41 -3.07 1.59 26.74
CA PRO A 41 -4.32 1.70 25.97
C PRO A 41 -3.94 1.55 24.49
N LYS A 42 -4.56 0.59 23.77
CA LYS A 42 -4.40 0.51 22.32
C LYS A 42 -4.76 1.89 21.76
N ALA A 43 -3.85 2.48 20.97
CA ALA A 43 -4.14 3.72 20.27
C ALA A 43 -5.45 3.54 19.51
N GLN A 44 -6.40 4.45 19.69
CA GLN A 44 -7.71 4.35 19.04
C GLN A 44 -7.49 4.56 17.54
N ARG A 45 -7.69 3.49 16.74
CA ARG A 45 -7.61 3.55 15.28
C ARG A 45 -8.77 4.40 14.73
N LEU A 46 -8.51 5.09 13.63
CA LEU A 46 -9.58 5.73 12.86
C LEU A 46 -10.45 4.66 12.18
N PRO A 47 -11.75 4.91 11.96
CA PRO A 47 -12.69 3.91 11.44
C PRO A 47 -12.30 3.27 10.11
N ARG A 48 -11.56 4.01 9.28
CA ARG A 48 -11.09 3.55 7.97
C ARG A 48 -9.56 3.56 7.86
N GLU A 49 -8.88 3.41 8.99
CA GLU A 49 -7.44 3.22 9.05
C GLU A 49 -7.11 1.75 8.80
N VAL A 50 -6.31 1.49 7.78
CA VAL A 50 -5.84 0.16 7.38
C VAL A 50 -4.33 0.08 7.60
N TRP A 51 -3.88 -0.84 8.44
CA TRP A 51 -2.47 -1.12 8.62
C TRP A 51 -2.00 -2.11 7.56
N ILE A 52 -1.11 -1.67 6.70
CA ILE A 52 -0.63 -2.42 5.55
C ILE A 52 0.82 -2.81 5.78
N ALA A 53 1.11 -4.11 5.73
CA ALA A 53 2.47 -4.61 5.64
C ALA A 53 2.80 -5.03 4.21
N SER A 54 4.00 -4.75 3.76
CA SER A 54 4.49 -5.19 2.45
C SER A 54 5.94 -5.63 2.52
N LEU A 55 6.22 -6.78 1.92
CA LEU A 55 7.51 -7.45 2.02
C LEU A 55 8.38 -7.22 0.77
N SER A 56 9.70 -7.27 0.99
CA SER A 56 10.72 -7.38 -0.06
C SER A 56 11.46 -8.70 0.09
N LEU A 57 11.82 -9.32 -1.05
CA LEU A 57 12.75 -10.46 -1.05
C LEU A 57 14.20 -10.05 -1.22
N ASN A 58 14.51 -8.77 -1.08
CA ASN A 58 15.87 -8.27 -1.23
C ASN A 58 16.82 -9.06 -0.32
N GLY A 59 17.89 -9.61 -0.89
CA GLY A 59 18.84 -10.46 -0.18
C GLY A 59 18.35 -11.86 0.21
N LEU A 60 17.07 -12.19 0.04
CA LEU A 60 16.52 -13.50 0.38
C LEU A 60 16.76 -14.49 -0.77
N ARG A 61 17.36 -15.64 -0.45
CA ARG A 61 17.60 -16.76 -1.37
C ARG A 61 17.17 -18.06 -0.72
N ALA A 62 16.77 -19.04 -1.52
CA ALA A 62 16.42 -20.39 -1.07
C ALA A 62 16.84 -21.43 -2.09
N GLU A 63 17.08 -22.66 -1.66
CA GLU A 63 17.41 -23.75 -2.54
C GLU A 63 16.20 -24.22 -3.37
N ASN A 64 15.01 -24.18 -2.73
CA ASN A 64 13.77 -24.67 -3.33
C ASN A 64 12.55 -23.88 -2.83
N PRO A 65 11.36 -24.05 -3.44
CA PRO A 65 10.14 -23.31 -3.07
C PRO A 65 9.69 -23.52 -1.63
N LYS A 66 9.88 -24.70 -1.07
CA LYS A 66 9.50 -25.03 0.31
C LYS A 66 10.33 -24.22 1.31
N GLU A 67 11.63 -24.11 1.07
CA GLU A 67 12.53 -23.28 1.88
C GLU A 67 12.18 -21.80 1.73
N MET A 68 11.89 -21.33 0.52
CA MET A 68 11.46 -19.95 0.28
C MET A 68 10.18 -19.63 1.03
N THR A 69 9.16 -20.48 0.95
CA THR A 69 7.91 -20.35 1.71
C THR A 69 8.17 -20.20 3.21
N LYS A 70 9.06 -21.05 3.78
CA LYS A 70 9.42 -20.98 5.21
C LYS A 70 10.09 -19.64 5.55
N LYS A 71 11.01 -19.16 4.71
CA LYS A 71 11.72 -17.88 4.93
C LYS A 71 10.77 -16.68 4.82
N VAL A 72 9.83 -16.71 3.87
CA VAL A 72 8.84 -15.63 3.72
C VAL A 72 7.87 -15.62 4.90
N LEU A 73 7.40 -16.77 5.36
CA LEU A 73 6.57 -16.85 6.59
C LEU A 73 7.32 -16.31 7.82
N ALA A 74 8.62 -16.65 7.97
CA ALA A 74 9.42 -16.10 9.06
C ALA A 74 9.50 -14.56 9.01
N ARG A 75 9.65 -13.99 7.80
CA ARG A 75 9.62 -12.53 7.59
C ARG A 75 8.24 -11.92 7.86
N MET A 76 7.17 -12.64 7.54
CA MET A 76 5.81 -12.21 7.88
C MET A 76 5.57 -12.18 9.40
N GLU A 77 6.16 -13.11 10.16
CA GLU A 77 6.05 -13.09 11.63
C GLU A 77 6.71 -11.83 12.24
N GLU A 78 7.70 -11.23 11.58
CA GLU A 78 8.35 -10.00 12.06
C GLU A 78 7.40 -8.78 12.03
N VAL A 79 6.39 -8.76 11.17
CA VAL A 79 5.43 -7.65 11.06
C VAL A 79 4.23 -7.82 12.00
N THR A 80 4.03 -8.99 12.59
CA THR A 80 2.85 -9.27 13.42
C THR A 80 2.70 -8.39 14.67
N PRO A 81 3.77 -7.86 15.31
CA PRO A 81 3.62 -6.92 16.41
C PRO A 81 2.94 -5.60 16.04
N PHE A 82 2.87 -5.27 14.76
CA PHE A 82 2.14 -4.10 14.24
C PHE A 82 0.65 -4.38 14.01
N GLU A 83 0.20 -5.63 14.19
CA GLU A 83 -1.18 -6.05 13.95
C GLU A 83 -1.69 -5.59 12.57
N PRO A 84 -1.01 -5.93 11.44
CA PRO A 84 -1.43 -5.47 10.11
C PRO A 84 -2.80 -6.02 9.74
N ASP A 85 -3.60 -5.21 9.06
CA ASP A 85 -4.90 -5.66 8.51
C ASP A 85 -4.71 -6.46 7.23
N ILE A 86 -3.61 -6.19 6.50
CA ILE A 86 -3.26 -6.88 5.25
C ILE A 86 -1.75 -6.95 5.05
N VAL A 87 -1.27 -8.09 4.57
CA VAL A 87 0.13 -8.33 4.18
C VAL A 87 0.21 -8.60 2.69
N CYS A 88 1.06 -7.88 1.96
CA CYS A 88 1.33 -8.11 0.54
C CYS A 88 2.68 -8.80 0.35
N LEU A 89 2.70 -9.86 -0.45
CA LEU A 89 3.88 -10.63 -0.82
C LEU A 89 4.33 -10.30 -2.25
N PRO A 90 5.62 -10.50 -2.58
CA PRO A 90 6.14 -10.25 -3.93
C PRO A 90 5.61 -11.23 -4.98
N GLU A 91 5.68 -10.82 -6.25
CA GLU A 91 5.28 -11.62 -7.42
C GLU A 91 5.89 -13.03 -7.38
N VAL A 92 5.06 -14.06 -7.56
CA VAL A 92 5.42 -15.49 -7.58
C VAL A 92 6.57 -15.87 -6.67
N PHE A 93 6.55 -15.32 -5.46
CA PHE A 93 7.63 -15.34 -4.48
C PHE A 93 8.15 -16.76 -4.14
N PRO A 94 7.36 -17.84 -4.18
CA PRO A 94 7.87 -19.18 -3.87
C PRO A 94 8.98 -19.63 -4.82
N PHE A 95 9.00 -19.06 -6.04
CA PHE A 95 9.92 -19.42 -7.11
C PHE A 95 10.97 -18.35 -7.40
N ALA A 96 10.93 -17.25 -6.65
CA ALA A 96 11.88 -16.15 -6.77
C ALA A 96 13.22 -16.48 -6.09
N ASN A 97 14.33 -16.02 -6.69
CA ASN A 97 15.67 -16.10 -6.11
C ASN A 97 16.11 -17.52 -5.68
N LEU A 98 15.62 -18.56 -6.35
CA LEU A 98 16.03 -19.94 -6.10
C LEU A 98 17.47 -20.14 -6.57
N THR A 99 18.26 -20.91 -5.79
CA THR A 99 19.61 -21.34 -6.12
C THR A 99 19.67 -22.75 -6.70
N GLY A 100 18.64 -23.55 -6.50
CA GLY A 100 18.42 -24.85 -7.10
C GLY A 100 17.56 -24.79 -8.37
N PRO A 101 17.34 -25.92 -9.04
CA PRO A 101 16.46 -25.98 -10.21
C PRO A 101 15.02 -25.61 -9.81
N GLY A 102 14.40 -24.74 -10.60
CA GLY A 102 12.98 -24.42 -10.43
C GLY A 102 12.07 -25.56 -10.88
N PRO A 103 10.86 -25.68 -10.34
CA PRO A 103 9.86 -26.63 -10.81
C PRO A 103 9.34 -26.23 -12.20
N SER A 104 8.77 -27.17 -12.91
CA SER A 104 8.00 -26.88 -14.13
C SER A 104 6.78 -26.03 -13.82
N LEU A 105 6.18 -25.40 -14.83
CA LEU A 105 4.99 -24.58 -14.65
C LEU A 105 3.82 -25.39 -14.07
N ALA A 106 3.66 -26.63 -14.47
CA ALA A 106 2.62 -27.52 -13.94
C ALA A 106 2.83 -27.86 -12.45
N GLU A 107 4.08 -28.07 -12.02
CA GLU A 107 4.42 -28.34 -10.62
C GLU A 107 4.34 -27.07 -9.73
N SER A 108 4.54 -25.89 -10.33
CA SER A 108 4.51 -24.59 -9.63
C SER A 108 3.14 -23.95 -9.56
N SER A 109 2.13 -24.53 -10.24
CA SER A 109 0.77 -23.94 -10.31
C SER A 109 -0.22 -24.72 -9.49
N GLU A 110 -1.16 -24.02 -8.88
CA GLU A 110 -2.20 -24.62 -8.04
C GLU A 110 -3.58 -23.98 -8.26
N GLU A 111 -4.64 -24.70 -7.93
CA GLU A 111 -5.93 -24.07 -7.62
C GLU A 111 -5.89 -23.50 -6.21
N PRO A 112 -6.28 -22.24 -6.01
CA PRO A 112 -6.33 -21.66 -4.64
C PRO A 112 -7.49 -22.29 -3.81
N ILE A 113 -7.28 -22.71 -2.53
CA ILE A 113 -6.04 -22.66 -1.75
C ILE A 113 -5.36 -24.03 -1.81
N GLY A 114 -4.24 -24.06 -2.49
CA GLY A 114 -3.45 -25.27 -2.67
C GLY A 114 -2.18 -25.31 -1.80
N PRO A 115 -1.19 -26.17 -2.16
CA PRO A 115 0.02 -26.38 -1.37
C PRO A 115 0.85 -25.10 -1.12
N PHE A 116 0.92 -24.17 -2.08
CA PHE A 116 1.72 -22.96 -1.97
C PHE A 116 1.01 -21.85 -1.19
N SER A 117 -0.31 -21.67 -1.40
CA SER A 117 -1.07 -20.60 -0.70
C SER A 117 -1.60 -21.00 0.67
N ARG A 118 -1.78 -22.29 0.95
CA ARG A 118 -2.31 -22.80 2.23
C ARG A 118 -1.56 -22.34 3.49
N PRO A 119 -0.21 -22.31 3.53
CA PRO A 119 0.52 -21.80 4.69
C PRO A 119 0.21 -20.32 4.98
N PHE A 120 -0.06 -19.52 3.94
CA PHE A 120 -0.42 -18.11 4.05
C PHE A 120 -1.88 -17.91 4.44
N ALA A 121 -2.77 -18.81 4.05
CA ALA A 121 -4.14 -18.88 4.56
C ALA A 121 -4.17 -19.19 6.07
N GLN A 122 -3.34 -20.11 6.52
CA GLN A 122 -3.17 -20.41 7.95
C GLN A 122 -2.59 -19.21 8.72
N PHE A 123 -1.62 -18.49 8.12
CA PHE A 123 -1.09 -17.26 8.70
C PHE A 123 -2.19 -16.19 8.81
N ALA A 124 -2.97 -15.97 7.75
CA ALA A 124 -4.08 -15.03 7.71
C ALA A 124 -5.11 -15.31 8.83
N GLU A 125 -5.51 -16.56 8.97
CA GLU A 125 -6.44 -17.01 10.02
C GLU A 125 -5.85 -16.82 11.43
N LYS A 126 -4.59 -17.22 11.65
CA LYS A 126 -3.88 -17.10 12.93
C LYS A 126 -3.77 -15.65 13.39
N HIS A 127 -3.37 -14.73 12.50
CA HIS A 127 -3.10 -13.33 12.81
C HIS A 127 -4.27 -12.39 12.51
N LYS A 128 -5.40 -12.92 12.02
CA LYS A 128 -6.62 -12.15 11.70
C LYS A 128 -6.37 -11.01 10.70
N CYS A 129 -5.49 -11.23 9.71
CA CYS A 129 -5.18 -10.28 8.65
C CYS A 129 -5.48 -10.86 7.27
N HIS A 130 -5.70 -9.99 6.30
CA HIS A 130 -5.75 -10.40 4.89
C HIS A 130 -4.34 -10.68 4.36
N VAL A 131 -4.23 -11.49 3.31
CA VAL A 131 -2.97 -11.73 2.60
C VAL A 131 -3.19 -11.61 1.09
N VAL A 132 -2.34 -10.82 0.43
CA VAL A 132 -2.18 -10.87 -1.03
C VAL A 132 -1.02 -11.81 -1.31
N CYS A 133 -1.34 -12.98 -1.88
CA CYS A 133 -0.44 -14.10 -2.11
C CYS A 133 -0.21 -14.33 -3.61
N PRO A 134 0.83 -13.73 -4.21
CA PRO A 134 1.10 -13.86 -5.63
C PRO A 134 1.82 -15.18 -5.95
N ILE A 135 1.16 -16.03 -6.71
CA ILE A 135 1.63 -17.37 -7.10
C ILE A 135 1.21 -17.70 -8.53
N HIS A 136 1.72 -18.80 -9.07
CA HIS A 136 1.14 -19.37 -10.26
C HIS A 136 -0.15 -20.12 -9.91
N THR A 137 -1.22 -19.86 -10.68
CA THR A 137 -2.49 -20.56 -10.52
C THR A 137 -2.89 -21.30 -11.80
N VAL A 138 -3.70 -22.35 -11.65
CA VAL A 138 -4.34 -23.04 -12.76
C VAL A 138 -5.84 -22.87 -12.69
N ALA A 139 -6.46 -22.51 -13.82
CA ALA A 139 -7.91 -22.42 -13.96
C ALA A 139 -8.32 -22.80 -15.40
N ASN A 140 -9.32 -23.65 -15.52
CA ASN A 140 -9.81 -24.13 -16.83
C ASN A 140 -8.68 -24.66 -17.74
N GLY A 141 -7.71 -25.37 -17.16
CA GLY A 141 -6.56 -25.94 -17.87
C GLY A 141 -5.53 -24.92 -18.39
N ARG A 142 -5.57 -23.68 -17.93
CA ARG A 142 -4.60 -22.63 -18.26
C ARG A 142 -3.86 -22.16 -17.02
N TYR A 143 -2.59 -21.81 -17.19
CA TYR A 143 -1.73 -21.31 -16.13
C TYR A 143 -1.69 -19.78 -16.14
N TYR A 144 -1.68 -19.18 -14.95
CA TYR A 144 -1.66 -17.73 -14.76
C TYR A 144 -0.64 -17.33 -13.70
N ASN A 145 0.01 -16.20 -13.92
CA ASN A 145 0.64 -15.45 -12.85
C ASN A 145 -0.48 -14.65 -12.15
N ALA A 146 -0.75 -14.93 -10.88
CA ALA A 146 -1.94 -14.40 -10.21
C ALA A 146 -1.65 -13.87 -8.80
N ALA A 147 -2.33 -12.79 -8.41
CA ALA A 147 -2.41 -12.34 -7.04
C ALA A 147 -3.67 -12.92 -6.39
N VAL A 148 -3.50 -13.88 -5.51
CA VAL A 148 -4.59 -14.51 -4.74
C VAL A 148 -4.88 -13.68 -3.50
N PHE A 149 -6.15 -13.31 -3.30
CA PHE A 149 -6.60 -12.62 -2.10
C PHE A 149 -7.18 -13.61 -1.10
N ILE A 150 -6.66 -13.58 0.12
CA ILE A 150 -7.04 -14.43 1.24
C ILE A 150 -7.55 -13.51 2.36
N ASP A 151 -8.72 -13.83 2.92
CA ASP A 151 -9.30 -13.03 3.99
C ASP A 151 -8.71 -13.40 5.37
N ARG A 152 -9.11 -12.63 6.39
CA ARG A 152 -8.69 -12.83 7.78
C ARG A 152 -9.17 -14.13 8.46
N HIS A 153 -9.97 -14.92 7.74
CA HIS A 153 -10.41 -16.26 8.14
C HIS A 153 -9.67 -17.37 7.38
N GLY A 154 -8.67 -16.99 6.56
CA GLY A 154 -7.92 -17.92 5.73
C GLY A 154 -8.71 -18.41 4.50
N GLN A 155 -9.81 -17.73 4.14
CA GLN A 155 -10.66 -18.12 3.02
C GLN A 155 -10.23 -17.42 1.74
N TYR A 156 -10.40 -18.11 0.61
CA TYR A 156 -10.20 -17.55 -0.72
C TYR A 156 -11.28 -16.52 -1.03
N VAL A 157 -10.88 -15.28 -1.29
CA VAL A 157 -11.75 -14.18 -1.71
C VAL A 157 -11.89 -14.14 -3.22
N GLY A 158 -10.77 -14.33 -3.92
CA GLY A 158 -10.67 -14.26 -5.37
C GLY A 158 -9.21 -14.09 -5.81
N GLN A 159 -9.00 -13.93 -7.11
CA GLN A 159 -7.67 -13.68 -7.67
C GLN A 159 -7.71 -12.66 -8.80
N TYR A 160 -6.66 -11.87 -8.89
CA TYR A 160 -6.31 -11.13 -10.08
C TYR A 160 -5.32 -11.95 -10.90
N GLN A 161 -5.60 -12.20 -12.16
CA GLN A 161 -4.69 -12.84 -13.12
C GLN A 161 -4.01 -11.75 -13.95
N LYS A 162 -2.68 -11.79 -14.04
CA LYS A 162 -1.86 -10.79 -14.74
C LYS A 162 -2.38 -10.53 -16.15
N MET A 163 -2.80 -9.29 -16.43
CA MET A 163 -3.37 -8.93 -17.72
C MET A 163 -2.32 -8.95 -18.83
N HIS A 164 -1.10 -8.49 -18.50
CA HIS A 164 -0.01 -8.33 -19.45
C HIS A 164 1.21 -9.17 -19.01
N PRO A 165 1.18 -10.51 -19.21
CA PRO A 165 2.38 -11.31 -19.02
C PRO A 165 3.48 -10.85 -19.99
N THR A 166 4.74 -11.00 -19.59
CA THR A 166 5.87 -10.78 -20.49
C THR A 166 5.88 -11.82 -21.61
N VAL A 167 6.59 -11.53 -22.71
CA VAL A 167 6.77 -12.52 -23.80
C VAL A 167 7.32 -13.83 -23.25
N GLY A 168 8.34 -13.79 -22.37
CA GLY A 168 8.91 -15.00 -21.78
C GLY A 168 7.94 -15.78 -20.90
N GLU A 169 7.03 -15.10 -20.17
CA GLU A 169 5.95 -15.78 -19.43
C GLU A 169 4.99 -16.50 -20.39
N MET A 170 4.59 -15.85 -21.47
CA MET A 170 3.71 -16.47 -22.50
C MET A 170 4.40 -17.63 -23.22
N ASP A 171 5.65 -17.51 -23.57
CA ASP A 171 6.45 -18.58 -24.18
C ASP A 171 6.59 -19.79 -23.24
N SER A 172 6.57 -19.56 -21.91
CA SER A 172 6.58 -20.62 -20.90
C SER A 172 5.20 -21.23 -20.61
N GLY A 173 4.11 -20.70 -21.21
CA GLY A 173 2.75 -21.21 -21.07
C GLY A 173 1.83 -20.42 -20.13
N ILE A 174 2.25 -19.27 -19.60
CA ILE A 174 1.40 -18.37 -18.81
C ILE A 174 0.42 -17.65 -19.74
N ALA A 175 -0.86 -17.80 -19.46
CA ALA A 175 -1.93 -17.11 -20.22
C ALA A 175 -2.16 -15.69 -19.69
N PRO A 176 -2.50 -14.73 -20.58
CA PRO A 176 -3.02 -13.43 -20.17
C PRO A 176 -4.33 -13.57 -19.38
N GLY A 177 -4.47 -12.77 -18.34
CA GLY A 177 -5.70 -12.65 -17.56
C GLY A 177 -6.80 -11.90 -18.29
N ALA A 178 -7.98 -11.80 -17.66
CA ALA A 178 -9.11 -11.07 -18.22
C ALA A 178 -8.78 -9.57 -18.40
N ALA A 179 -9.28 -8.99 -19.50
CA ALA A 179 -9.09 -7.56 -19.81
C ALA A 179 -9.78 -6.62 -18.80
N GLN A 180 -10.69 -7.14 -17.97
CA GLN A 180 -11.32 -6.41 -16.87
C GLN A 180 -10.79 -6.96 -15.55
N PRO A 181 -9.94 -6.20 -14.81
CA PRO A 181 -9.42 -6.63 -13.52
C PRO A 181 -10.54 -6.62 -12.46
N PRO A 182 -10.61 -7.62 -11.58
CA PRO A 182 -11.59 -7.64 -10.51
C PRO A 182 -11.26 -6.66 -9.38
N VAL A 183 -12.29 -6.17 -8.70
CA VAL A 183 -12.19 -5.45 -7.42
C VAL A 183 -12.92 -6.25 -6.35
N PHE A 184 -12.24 -6.52 -5.24
CA PHE A 184 -12.75 -7.31 -4.12
C PHE A 184 -13.19 -6.40 -2.98
N LYS A 185 -14.48 -6.41 -2.66
CA LYS A 185 -15.01 -5.68 -1.50
C LYS A 185 -14.73 -6.48 -0.22
N THR A 186 -14.04 -5.87 0.71
CA THR A 186 -13.67 -6.46 2.00
C THR A 186 -14.04 -5.53 3.15
N ASP A 187 -13.86 -5.99 4.38
CA ASP A 187 -14.07 -5.17 5.59
C ASP A 187 -13.03 -4.03 5.75
N ILE A 188 -11.90 -4.11 5.04
CA ILE A 188 -10.85 -3.09 5.05
C ILE A 188 -10.90 -2.15 3.84
N GLY A 189 -11.85 -2.32 2.93
CA GLY A 189 -12.01 -1.51 1.73
C GLY A 189 -12.11 -2.33 0.45
N ALA A 190 -12.09 -1.64 -0.69
CA ALA A 190 -12.15 -2.23 -2.03
C ALA A 190 -10.72 -2.46 -2.56
N LEU A 191 -10.35 -3.72 -2.75
CA LEU A 191 -8.99 -4.16 -3.09
C LEU A 191 -8.88 -4.53 -4.56
N GLY A 192 -7.80 -4.13 -5.21
CA GLY A 192 -7.42 -4.56 -6.55
C GLY A 192 -5.96 -4.95 -6.64
N ALA A 193 -5.53 -5.50 -7.76
CA ALA A 193 -4.14 -5.77 -8.05
C ALA A 193 -3.77 -5.52 -9.51
N GLN A 194 -2.50 -5.23 -9.72
CA GLN A 194 -1.78 -5.33 -10.99
C GLN A 194 -0.44 -5.99 -10.70
N ILE A 195 0.17 -6.70 -11.64
CA ILE A 195 1.40 -7.46 -11.38
C ILE A 195 2.52 -6.99 -12.30
N CYS A 196 3.65 -6.57 -11.71
CA CYS A 196 4.93 -6.37 -12.37
C CYS A 196 4.81 -5.60 -13.70
N PHE A 197 4.89 -6.28 -14.84
CA PHE A 197 4.87 -5.71 -16.18
C PHE A 197 3.58 -4.94 -16.52
N ASP A 198 2.46 -5.22 -15.82
CA ASP A 198 1.22 -4.42 -15.97
C ASP A 198 1.42 -2.93 -15.72
N ILE A 199 2.51 -2.51 -15.06
CA ILE A 199 2.80 -1.10 -14.78
C ILE A 199 3.05 -0.28 -16.06
N GLU A 200 3.42 -0.92 -17.16
CA GLU A 200 3.68 -0.25 -18.44
C GLU A 200 2.40 0.24 -19.14
N TRP A 201 1.25 -0.35 -18.82
CA TRP A 201 -0.05 0.03 -19.37
C TRP A 201 -0.84 0.87 -18.39
N SER A 202 -1.78 1.66 -18.89
CA SER A 202 -2.65 2.50 -18.05
C SER A 202 -4.07 1.95 -17.92
N ASP A 203 -4.48 1.03 -18.80
CA ASP A 203 -5.87 0.60 -18.93
C ASP A 203 -6.35 -0.23 -17.71
N GLY A 204 -5.55 -1.17 -17.21
CA GLY A 204 -5.88 -1.97 -16.03
C GLY A 204 -6.02 -1.12 -14.78
N TRP A 205 -5.10 -0.17 -14.57
CA TRP A 205 -5.13 0.77 -13.44
C TRP A 205 -6.36 1.66 -13.48
N ARG A 206 -6.68 2.23 -14.66
CA ARG A 206 -7.88 3.05 -14.84
C ARG A 206 -9.17 2.25 -14.59
N LYS A 207 -9.26 1.01 -15.09
CA LYS A 207 -10.42 0.13 -14.88
C LYS A 207 -10.63 -0.22 -13.39
N LEU A 208 -9.54 -0.40 -12.62
CA LEU A 208 -9.61 -0.58 -11.16
C LEU A 208 -10.19 0.66 -10.47
N ARG A 209 -9.77 1.87 -10.87
CA ARG A 209 -10.35 3.11 -10.36
C ARG A 209 -11.84 3.21 -10.70
N GLU A 210 -12.22 2.97 -11.95
CA GLU A 210 -13.62 3.00 -12.41
C GLU A 210 -14.50 1.98 -11.69
N ALA A 211 -13.92 0.85 -11.24
CA ALA A 211 -14.58 -0.15 -10.42
C ALA A 211 -14.56 0.17 -8.91
N GLY A 212 -14.00 1.32 -8.50
CA GLY A 212 -14.01 1.80 -7.12
C GLY A 212 -12.94 1.18 -6.22
N ALA A 213 -11.81 0.73 -6.76
CA ALA A 213 -10.68 0.28 -5.94
C ALA A 213 -10.13 1.42 -5.08
N GLU A 214 -9.81 1.13 -3.83
CA GLU A 214 -9.25 2.07 -2.86
C GLU A 214 -7.78 1.74 -2.53
N LEU A 215 -7.45 0.44 -2.56
CA LEU A 215 -6.11 -0.10 -2.34
C LEU A 215 -5.77 -1.02 -3.52
N VAL A 216 -4.69 -0.71 -4.24
CA VAL A 216 -4.20 -1.53 -5.34
C VAL A 216 -2.82 -2.06 -5.01
N PHE A 217 -2.69 -3.37 -5.00
CA PHE A 217 -1.45 -4.08 -4.71
C PHE A 217 -0.70 -4.35 -6.01
N TRP A 218 0.60 -4.09 -5.99
CA TRP A 218 1.49 -4.31 -7.12
C TRP A 218 2.68 -5.18 -6.72
N PRO A 219 2.48 -6.52 -6.64
CA PRO A 219 3.58 -7.47 -6.52
C PRO A 219 4.43 -7.49 -7.79
N SER A 220 5.76 -7.49 -7.64
CA SER A 220 6.66 -7.34 -8.77
C SER A 220 8.03 -7.98 -8.55
N ALA A 221 8.69 -8.33 -9.66
CA ALA A 221 10.09 -8.75 -9.66
C ALA A 221 11.08 -7.56 -9.56
N PHE A 222 10.61 -6.32 -9.74
CA PHE A 222 11.45 -5.12 -9.70
C PHE A 222 10.76 -3.97 -8.95
N GLY A 223 11.53 -2.93 -8.59
CA GLY A 223 11.07 -1.88 -7.68
C GLY A 223 10.12 -0.84 -8.27
N GLY A 224 10.02 -0.72 -9.60
CA GLY A 224 9.13 0.22 -10.30
C GLY A 224 9.46 1.72 -10.13
N GLY A 225 10.31 2.09 -9.18
CA GLY A 225 10.74 3.48 -9.00
C GLY A 225 9.58 4.47 -8.85
N SER A 226 9.64 5.58 -9.57
CA SER A 226 8.59 6.61 -9.60
C SER A 226 7.29 6.16 -10.27
N MET A 227 7.32 5.09 -11.08
CA MET A 227 6.11 4.57 -11.75
C MET A 227 5.03 4.16 -10.76
N VAL A 228 5.42 3.55 -9.62
CA VAL A 228 4.48 3.17 -8.53
C VAL A 228 3.78 4.41 -7.96
N ASN A 229 4.54 5.47 -7.69
CA ASN A 229 4.01 6.74 -7.22
C ASN A 229 3.08 7.40 -8.27
N THR A 230 3.48 7.33 -9.55
CA THR A 230 2.67 7.86 -10.67
C THR A 230 1.34 7.12 -10.79
N LYS A 231 1.30 5.79 -10.64
CA LYS A 231 0.03 5.04 -10.69
C LYS A 231 -0.92 5.44 -9.55
N ALA A 232 -0.42 5.69 -8.33
CA ALA A 232 -1.23 6.23 -7.24
C ALA A 232 -1.73 7.64 -7.56
N TRP A 233 -0.84 8.52 -8.03
CA TRP A 233 -1.15 9.88 -8.44
C TRP A 233 -2.21 9.96 -9.55
N GLU A 234 -2.06 9.18 -10.63
CA GLU A 234 -2.98 9.19 -11.76
C GLU A 234 -4.37 8.67 -11.40
N ASN A 235 -4.43 7.66 -10.54
CA ASN A 235 -5.66 6.94 -10.28
C ASN A 235 -6.34 7.30 -8.95
N LYS A 236 -5.71 8.13 -8.08
CA LYS A 236 -6.28 8.66 -6.84
C LYS A 236 -6.68 7.56 -5.83
N TYR A 237 -5.98 6.42 -5.85
CA TYR A 237 -6.07 5.37 -4.84
C TYR A 237 -4.68 5.02 -4.29
N CYS A 238 -4.62 4.35 -3.14
CA CYS A 238 -3.34 3.95 -2.58
C CYS A 238 -2.75 2.78 -3.37
N VAL A 239 -1.44 2.83 -3.64
CA VAL A 239 -0.70 1.74 -4.30
C VAL A 239 0.35 1.17 -3.37
N VAL A 240 0.34 -0.16 -3.23
CA VAL A 240 1.25 -0.93 -2.39
C VAL A 240 2.10 -1.83 -3.26
N SER A 241 3.39 -1.54 -3.36
CA SER A 241 4.33 -2.44 -4.06
C SER A 241 4.91 -3.48 -3.11
N SER A 242 5.18 -4.70 -3.61
CA SER A 242 5.90 -5.76 -2.92
C SER A 242 6.85 -6.41 -3.92
N THR A 243 8.18 -6.47 -3.64
CA THR A 243 9.18 -6.64 -4.70
C THR A 243 10.23 -7.71 -4.40
N TRP A 244 10.77 -8.38 -5.44
CA TRP A 244 11.91 -9.29 -5.27
C TRP A 244 13.20 -8.53 -4.94
N LYS A 245 13.35 -7.35 -5.53
CA LYS A 245 14.53 -6.48 -5.38
C LYS A 245 14.12 -5.01 -5.50
N GLY A 246 14.94 -4.17 -4.92
CA GLY A 246 14.66 -2.74 -4.89
C GLY A 246 13.70 -2.37 -3.75
N THR A 247 13.16 -1.17 -3.81
CA THR A 247 12.33 -0.62 -2.76
C THR A 247 10.88 -1.10 -2.88
N THR A 248 10.40 -1.70 -1.82
CA THR A 248 8.97 -1.92 -1.55
C THR A 248 8.40 -0.67 -0.90
N LYS A 249 7.21 -0.23 -1.29
CA LYS A 249 6.63 1.01 -0.75
C LYS A 249 5.11 1.01 -0.70
N ILE A 250 4.57 1.87 0.17
CA ILE A 250 3.16 2.22 0.29
C ILE A 250 3.03 3.66 -0.17
N CYS A 251 2.25 3.92 -1.21
CA CYS A 251 2.00 5.24 -1.77
C CYS A 251 0.57 5.70 -1.47
N ASP A 252 0.41 6.95 -1.05
CA ASP A 252 -0.90 7.57 -0.82
C ASP A 252 -1.55 8.00 -2.16
N ILE A 253 -2.82 8.40 -2.10
CA ILE A 253 -3.63 8.83 -3.26
C ILE A 253 -3.05 10.03 -4.02
N ASP A 254 -2.13 10.77 -3.39
CA ASP A 254 -1.36 11.87 -4.00
C ASP A 254 -0.01 11.44 -4.59
N GLY A 255 0.24 10.13 -4.65
CA GLY A 255 1.52 9.59 -5.13
C GLY A 255 2.68 9.69 -4.14
N ARG A 256 2.51 10.32 -2.99
CA ARG A 256 3.53 10.41 -1.95
C ARG A 256 3.81 9.03 -1.33
N THR A 257 5.07 8.71 -1.12
CA THR A 257 5.46 7.52 -0.36
C THR A 257 5.20 7.74 1.13
N ILE A 258 4.30 6.93 1.72
CA ILE A 258 4.02 6.89 3.16
C ILE A 258 5.14 6.16 3.88
N ALA A 259 5.53 4.98 3.36
CA ALA A 259 6.60 4.15 3.90
C ALA A 259 7.30 3.38 2.78
N GLY A 260 8.59 3.06 2.97
CA GLY A 260 9.36 2.26 2.02
C GLY A 260 10.55 1.59 2.68
N THR A 261 10.98 0.43 2.17
CA THR A 261 12.10 -0.34 2.71
C THR A 261 13.44 0.37 2.50
N GLY A 262 13.58 1.15 1.44
CA GLY A 262 14.91 1.58 1.01
C GLY A 262 15.80 0.36 0.74
N GLN A 263 17.08 0.47 1.15
CA GLN A 263 18.06 -0.62 1.01
C GLN A 263 18.39 -1.31 2.36
N TYR A 264 17.73 -0.92 3.46
CA TYR A 264 18.09 -1.36 4.81
C TYR A 264 17.00 -2.15 5.53
N ALA A 265 15.80 -2.19 4.97
CA ALA A 265 14.69 -2.93 5.54
C ALA A 265 14.14 -3.96 4.52
N ASP A 266 13.61 -5.05 5.03
CA ASP A 266 13.07 -6.16 4.24
C ASP A 266 11.54 -6.13 4.16
N TRP A 267 10.93 -5.24 4.92
CA TRP A 267 9.48 -5.01 4.93
C TRP A 267 9.17 -3.59 5.41
N VAL A 268 7.96 -3.15 5.15
CA VAL A 268 7.35 -1.94 5.71
C VAL A 268 6.00 -2.29 6.29
N CYS A 269 5.63 -1.58 7.35
CA CYS A 269 4.27 -1.62 7.88
C CYS A 269 3.87 -0.20 8.28
N ALA A 270 2.75 0.30 7.75
CA ALA A 270 2.28 1.65 8.03
C ALA A 270 0.75 1.75 7.90
N PRO A 271 0.11 2.67 8.64
CA PRO A 271 -1.31 2.95 8.50
C PRO A 271 -1.58 3.81 7.25
N VAL A 272 -2.68 3.49 6.60
CA VAL A 272 -3.29 4.29 5.54
C VAL A 272 -4.71 4.62 5.98
N ASN A 273 -5.05 5.90 6.05
CA ASN A 273 -6.42 6.30 6.30
C ASN A 273 -7.17 6.41 4.98
N LEU A 274 -8.24 5.64 4.82
CA LEU A 274 -9.12 5.66 3.65
C LEU A 274 -10.29 6.65 3.78
N GLU A 275 -10.48 7.29 4.94
CA GLU A 275 -11.51 8.30 5.15
C GLU A 275 -11.03 9.66 4.63
N LYS A 276 -10.84 9.74 3.31
CA LYS A 276 -10.37 10.94 2.62
C LYS A 276 -11.02 11.10 1.24
N ALA A 277 -11.01 12.32 0.72
CA ALA A 277 -11.44 12.62 -0.64
C ALA A 277 -10.39 13.50 -1.34
N PHE A 278 -10.25 13.28 -2.63
CA PHE A 278 -9.40 14.04 -3.53
C PHE A 278 -10.27 14.97 -4.37
N LEU A 279 -9.97 16.26 -4.36
CA LEU A 279 -10.74 17.32 -5.03
C LEU A 279 -9.85 18.13 -5.98
N HIS A 280 -10.43 18.71 -7.01
CA HIS A 280 -9.86 19.91 -7.64
C HIS A 280 -10.01 21.07 -6.65
N SER A 281 -8.98 21.91 -6.47
CA SER A 281 -9.06 23.00 -5.47
C SER A 281 -10.10 24.04 -5.85
N TRP A 282 -10.07 24.51 -7.07
CA TRP A 282 -11.05 25.49 -7.57
C TRP A 282 -12.29 24.80 -8.16
N PRO A 283 -13.52 25.29 -7.87
CA PRO A 283 -13.88 26.47 -7.06
C PRO A 283 -14.07 26.20 -5.56
N PHE A 284 -13.83 24.98 -5.09
CA PHE A 284 -14.19 24.50 -3.75
C PHE A 284 -13.36 25.11 -2.62
N CYS A 285 -12.17 25.64 -2.94
CA CYS A 285 -11.30 26.32 -1.96
C CYS A 285 -12.00 27.48 -1.21
N ARG A 286 -13.07 28.05 -1.75
CA ARG A 286 -13.89 29.09 -1.11
C ARG A 286 -14.58 28.59 0.17
N ARG A 287 -14.75 27.25 0.31
CA ARG A 287 -15.40 26.64 1.47
C ARG A 287 -14.41 26.16 2.53
N PHE A 288 -13.10 26.08 2.24
CA PHE A 288 -12.13 25.46 3.12
C PHE A 288 -12.00 26.13 4.48
N ALA A 289 -12.06 27.46 4.53
CA ALA A 289 -12.03 28.20 5.81
C ALA A 289 -13.23 27.88 6.70
N GLU A 290 -14.43 27.70 6.11
CA GLU A 290 -15.65 27.35 6.84
C GLU A 290 -15.55 25.90 7.37
N ILE A 291 -15.03 24.97 6.57
CA ILE A 291 -14.80 23.58 6.98
C ILE A 291 -13.81 23.55 8.14
N GLN A 292 -12.69 24.26 8.03
CA GLN A 292 -11.69 24.34 9.11
C GLN A 292 -12.26 24.94 10.39
N ALA A 293 -13.08 26.02 10.29
CA ALA A 293 -13.73 26.62 11.44
C ALA A 293 -14.70 25.67 12.13
N LYS A 294 -15.47 24.87 11.37
CA LYS A 294 -16.45 23.93 11.92
C LYS A 294 -15.80 22.68 12.52
N TYR A 295 -14.88 22.05 11.79
CA TYR A 295 -14.34 20.75 12.16
C TYR A 295 -13.00 20.82 12.90
N ALA A 296 -12.29 21.96 12.83
CA ALA A 296 -11.02 22.20 13.52
C ALA A 296 -10.02 21.03 13.33
N ARG A 297 -9.45 20.51 14.42
CA ARG A 297 -8.49 19.39 14.39
C ARG A 297 -9.06 18.03 13.95
N LYS A 298 -10.38 17.92 13.77
CA LYS A 298 -11.01 16.68 13.33
C LYS A 298 -10.83 16.40 11.84
N VAL A 299 -10.42 17.42 11.07
CA VAL A 299 -10.25 17.33 9.61
C VAL A 299 -8.93 17.97 9.21
N SER A 300 -8.21 17.31 8.33
CA SER A 300 -7.05 17.84 7.61
C SER A 300 -7.48 18.27 6.22
N ILE A 301 -7.07 19.47 5.81
CA ILE A 301 -7.20 19.96 4.43
C ILE A 301 -5.79 20.28 3.94
N ARG A 302 -5.33 19.54 2.93
CA ARG A 302 -4.00 19.70 2.34
C ARG A 302 -4.14 20.07 0.88
N THR A 303 -3.67 21.25 0.51
CA THR A 303 -3.72 21.76 -0.87
C THR A 303 -2.36 21.71 -1.52
N PHE A 304 -2.34 21.21 -2.75
CA PHE A 304 -1.22 21.22 -3.69
C PHE A 304 -1.47 22.39 -4.65
N HIS A 305 -0.78 23.50 -4.40
CA HIS A 305 -1.09 24.77 -5.08
C HIS A 305 -0.70 24.81 -6.55
N GLU A 306 0.35 24.08 -6.93
CA GLU A 306 0.80 24.05 -8.33
C GLU A 306 -0.10 23.16 -9.19
N GLU A 307 -0.65 22.08 -8.61
CA GLU A 307 -1.54 21.14 -9.27
C GLU A 307 -3.02 21.51 -9.17
N GLU A 308 -3.37 22.51 -8.38
CA GLU A 308 -4.75 22.88 -8.06
C GLU A 308 -5.57 21.71 -7.46
N TRP A 309 -4.92 20.89 -6.60
CA TRP A 309 -5.53 19.73 -5.96
C TRP A 309 -5.58 19.87 -4.45
N THR A 310 -6.60 19.26 -3.86
CA THR A 310 -6.78 19.26 -2.41
C THR A 310 -7.22 17.88 -1.93
N ILE A 311 -6.68 17.45 -0.79
CA ILE A 311 -7.14 16.28 -0.05
C ILE A 311 -7.82 16.78 1.22
N ILE A 312 -9.06 16.34 1.43
CA ILE A 312 -9.78 16.46 2.69
C ILE A 312 -9.75 15.08 3.35
N GLU A 313 -9.27 15.00 4.58
CA GLU A 313 -9.09 13.78 5.34
C GLU A 313 -9.68 13.91 6.73
N SER A 314 -10.49 12.93 7.15
CA SER A 314 -10.98 12.88 8.52
C SER A 314 -9.93 12.32 9.47
N LEU A 315 -9.70 13.03 10.57
CA LEU A 315 -8.83 12.63 11.68
C LEU A 315 -9.64 12.29 12.94
N SER A 316 -10.94 11.99 12.79
CA SER A 316 -11.84 11.71 13.91
C SER A 316 -12.83 10.61 13.56
N PRO A 317 -13.14 9.70 14.49
CA PRO A 317 -14.14 8.66 14.27
C PRO A 317 -15.56 9.22 14.07
N ASP A 318 -15.82 10.43 14.49
CA ASP A 318 -17.16 11.06 14.47
C ASP A 318 -17.42 11.84 13.18
N VAL A 319 -16.45 11.93 12.28
CA VAL A 319 -16.54 12.76 11.07
C VAL A 319 -16.35 11.90 9.83
N ARG A 320 -17.35 11.94 8.94
CA ARG A 320 -17.26 11.28 7.63
C ARG A 320 -16.98 12.32 6.56
N VAL A 321 -16.00 12.06 5.71
CA VAL A 321 -15.66 12.98 4.61
C VAL A 321 -16.83 13.13 3.64
N ALA A 322 -17.59 12.07 3.39
CA ALA A 322 -18.80 12.13 2.56
C ALA A 322 -19.84 13.16 3.07
N ASP A 323 -19.98 13.29 4.39
CA ASP A 323 -20.89 14.27 4.99
C ASP A 323 -20.37 15.71 4.78
N ILE A 324 -19.06 15.92 4.86
CA ILE A 324 -18.42 17.22 4.56
C ILE A 324 -18.65 17.58 3.09
N LEU A 325 -18.41 16.64 2.16
CA LEU A 325 -18.63 16.90 0.73
C LEU A 325 -20.08 17.32 0.47
N LYS A 326 -21.02 16.61 1.04
CA LYS A 326 -22.45 16.91 0.90
C LYS A 326 -22.84 18.25 1.54
N GLU A 327 -22.39 18.52 2.76
CA GLU A 327 -22.74 19.72 3.51
C GLU A 327 -22.26 21.01 2.84
N PHE A 328 -21.05 20.98 2.28
CA PHE A 328 -20.41 22.16 1.66
C PHE A 328 -20.53 22.17 0.13
N ASP A 329 -21.36 21.28 -0.44
CA ASP A 329 -21.55 21.13 -1.89
C ASP A 329 -20.23 20.99 -2.65
N LEU A 330 -19.35 20.11 -2.17
CA LEU A 330 -18.06 19.81 -2.79
C LEU A 330 -18.21 18.61 -3.73
N ARG A 331 -17.39 18.60 -4.77
CA ARG A 331 -17.26 17.47 -5.69
C ARG A 331 -15.88 16.83 -5.57
N THR A 332 -15.81 15.52 -5.63
CA THR A 332 -14.54 14.83 -5.85
C THR A 332 -13.94 15.25 -7.18
N HIS A 333 -12.64 15.06 -7.34
CA HIS A 333 -11.96 15.36 -8.60
C HIS A 333 -12.63 14.64 -9.80
N GLU A 334 -13.01 13.38 -9.60
CA GLU A 334 -13.67 12.57 -10.64
C GLU A 334 -15.03 13.14 -11.02
N GLU A 335 -15.87 13.48 -10.04
CA GLU A 335 -17.18 14.11 -10.27
C GLU A 335 -17.01 15.45 -10.98
N HIS A 336 -16.05 16.27 -10.55
CA HIS A 336 -15.80 17.59 -11.17
C HIS A 336 -15.39 17.46 -12.66
N ILE A 337 -14.51 16.50 -12.98
CA ILE A 337 -14.09 16.25 -14.37
C ILE A 337 -15.25 15.66 -15.18
N ALA A 338 -16.02 14.73 -14.62
CA ALA A 338 -17.18 14.16 -15.30
C ALA A 338 -18.25 15.22 -15.62
N ASP A 339 -18.51 16.15 -14.71
CA ASP A 339 -19.42 17.28 -14.93
C ASP A 339 -18.90 18.17 -16.07
N ALA A 340 -17.60 18.47 -16.10
CA ALA A 340 -16.98 19.25 -17.17
C ALA A 340 -17.10 18.55 -18.53
N ASP A 341 -16.87 17.25 -18.60
CA ASP A 341 -17.01 16.44 -19.82
C ASP A 341 -18.44 16.46 -20.38
N VAL A 342 -19.45 16.42 -19.51
CA VAL A 342 -20.87 16.53 -19.92
C VAL A 342 -21.15 17.89 -20.56
N VAL A 343 -20.68 18.97 -19.94
CA VAL A 343 -20.88 20.33 -20.44
C VAL A 343 -20.15 20.52 -21.78
N GLN A 344 -18.89 20.06 -21.87
CA GLN A 344 -18.09 20.18 -23.09
C GLN A 344 -18.70 19.40 -24.26
N ARG A 345 -19.26 18.20 -24.04
CA ARG A 345 -19.95 17.42 -25.08
C ARG A 345 -21.15 18.19 -25.62
N ARG A 346 -22.01 18.71 -24.75
CA ARG A 346 -23.19 19.52 -25.15
C ARG A 346 -22.80 20.75 -25.98
N TRP A 347 -21.67 21.40 -25.64
CA TRP A 347 -21.18 22.53 -26.40
C TRP A 347 -20.68 22.13 -27.80
N ARG A 348 -19.94 21.02 -27.92
CA ARG A 348 -19.47 20.49 -29.21
C ARG A 348 -20.65 20.13 -30.13
N GLU A 349 -21.67 19.48 -29.59
CA GLU A 349 -22.91 19.13 -30.32
C GLU A 349 -23.57 20.40 -30.90
N LYS A 350 -23.81 21.41 -30.04
CA LYS A 350 -24.39 22.70 -30.50
C LYS A 350 -23.54 23.45 -31.54
N MET A 351 -22.23 23.32 -31.48
CA MET A 351 -21.35 23.93 -32.47
C MET A 351 -21.46 23.21 -33.83
N ASN A 352 -21.55 21.87 -33.83
CA ASN A 352 -21.70 21.07 -35.04
C ASN A 352 -23.08 21.27 -35.73
N GLU A 353 -24.15 21.51 -34.95
CA GLU A 353 -25.48 21.84 -35.49
C GLU A 353 -25.53 23.21 -36.18
N ARG A 354 -24.57 24.10 -35.93
CA ARG A 354 -24.50 25.43 -36.48
C ARG A 354 -23.50 25.58 -37.64
N ALA A 355 -22.72 24.55 -37.93
CA ALA A 355 -21.77 24.46 -39.03
C ALA A 355 -22.39 23.77 -40.26
#